data_f67fa4e020cc69e65272bcb895599ff3
#
_entry.id   f67fa4e020cc69e65272bcb895599ff3
#
_cell.length_a   1.000
_cell.length_b   1.000
_cell.length_c   1.000
_cell.angle_alpha   90.00
_cell.angle_beta   90.00
_cell.angle_gamma   90.00
#
_symmetry.space_group_name_H-M   'P 1'
#
loop_
_entity.id
_entity.type
_entity.pdbx_description
1 polymer ?
#
loop_
_entity_poly.entity_id
_entity_poly.type
_entity_poly.pdbx_seq_one_letter_code
_entity_poly.pdbx_strand_id
1 'polypeptide(L)'
;MSRINGIMFFFIFPWLMSSQLKTPFLTYDYQSDNDYIKELKLLKNHPDRESERIIKSIANWAYDYKDWDTAIDNYERLLVDSPTANNYFKLAVAAARKSLEVPRFLSVPFVIKARKSVLIAHELEPKEEGFLNLLIQLYAEIPPLFGGSVAFAKKKADELRDIDTLAGGMMQAYVFELKNNFQASRSKIAEVFYYLKKNYNDPGRWGSELGKNLIFELGRAAAEYQIETDLGILLLKHYQEDFGLKDNYPLEWAYYYHSKIYLYKGNNNEAEASLQKALKIKPDFKEGLEFLKKLSLE
;
A
#
# COMPACT_ATOMS: atom_id res chain seq x y z
N MET A 1 -29.91 -40.94 -24.22
CA MET A 1 -28.66 -40.80 -23.42
C MET A 1 -27.77 -39.77 -24.12
N SER A 2 -27.90 -38.52 -23.81
CA SER A 2 -27.07 -37.44 -24.35
C SER A 2 -26.10 -36.98 -23.26
N ARG A 3 -24.79 -37.13 -23.53
CA ARG A 3 -23.71 -36.67 -22.66
C ARG A 3 -23.64 -35.16 -22.75
N ILE A 4 -23.90 -34.49 -21.65
CA ILE A 4 -23.61 -33.05 -21.45
C ILE A 4 -22.14 -32.96 -21.16
N ASN A 5 -21.36 -32.55 -22.16
CA ASN A 5 -19.97 -32.13 -21.96
C ASN A 5 -19.96 -30.77 -21.23
N GLY A 6 -19.65 -30.77 -19.93
CA GLY A 6 -19.40 -29.56 -19.17
C GLY A 6 -18.13 -28.92 -19.66
N ILE A 7 -18.24 -27.87 -20.46
CA ILE A 7 -17.14 -26.96 -20.80
C ILE A 7 -16.88 -26.12 -19.54
N MET A 8 -15.85 -26.51 -18.80
CA MET A 8 -15.31 -25.74 -17.67
C MET A 8 -14.55 -24.53 -18.24
N PHE A 9 -15.26 -23.39 -18.34
CA PHE A 9 -14.62 -22.12 -18.69
C PHE A 9 -13.67 -21.73 -17.55
N PHE A 10 -12.39 -22.01 -17.76
CA PHE A 10 -11.32 -21.35 -17.01
C PHE A 10 -11.31 -19.88 -17.43
N PHE A 11 -11.99 -19.04 -16.65
CA PHE A 11 -11.76 -17.61 -16.69
C PHE A 11 -10.35 -17.33 -16.15
N ILE A 12 -9.37 -17.30 -17.06
CA ILE A 12 -8.06 -16.72 -16.78
C ILE A 12 -8.30 -15.22 -16.68
N PHE A 13 -8.45 -14.74 -15.44
CA PHE A 13 -8.57 -13.31 -15.17
C PHE A 13 -7.26 -12.60 -15.55
N PRO A 14 -7.31 -11.48 -16.32
CA PRO A 14 -6.12 -10.71 -16.72
C PRO A 14 -5.52 -9.87 -15.59
N TRP A 15 -5.67 -10.29 -14.36
CA TRP A 15 -5.06 -9.63 -13.18
C TRP A 15 -3.54 -9.82 -13.11
N LEU A 16 -2.94 -10.53 -14.08
CA LEU A 16 -1.52 -10.87 -14.11
C LEU A 16 -0.63 -9.85 -14.83
N MET A 17 -1.18 -8.88 -15.56
CA MET A 17 -0.36 -7.97 -16.39
C MET A 17 0.02 -6.65 -15.73
N SER A 18 -0.51 -6.34 -14.53
CA SER A 18 -0.18 -5.10 -13.80
C SER A 18 0.94 -5.27 -12.76
N SER A 19 1.57 -6.45 -12.67
CA SER A 19 2.51 -6.75 -11.57
C SER A 19 3.89 -6.08 -11.69
N GLN A 20 4.21 -5.44 -12.81
CA GLN A 20 5.56 -4.90 -13.05
C GLN A 20 5.82 -3.53 -12.39
N LEU A 21 4.78 -2.84 -11.89
CA LEU A 21 4.93 -1.50 -11.29
C LEU A 21 4.44 -1.41 -9.84
N LYS A 22 3.98 -2.51 -9.25
CA LYS A 22 3.36 -2.47 -7.93
C LYS A 22 4.32 -2.97 -6.86
N THR A 23 4.79 -2.06 -6.03
CA THR A 23 5.51 -2.42 -4.80
C THR A 23 4.58 -3.22 -3.89
N PRO A 24 4.99 -4.41 -3.41
CA PRO A 24 4.21 -5.15 -2.43
C PRO A 24 4.12 -4.37 -1.12
N PHE A 25 3.09 -4.67 -0.34
CA PHE A 25 3.01 -4.12 1.01
C PHE A 25 3.95 -4.87 1.97
N LEU A 26 4.37 -4.16 3.02
CA LEU A 26 5.19 -4.73 4.08
C LEU A 26 4.43 -5.88 4.76
N THR A 27 5.08 -7.04 4.80
CA THR A 27 4.67 -8.19 5.60
C THR A 27 5.57 -8.30 6.83
N TYR A 28 5.08 -8.94 7.89
CA TYR A 28 5.84 -9.15 9.11
C TYR A 28 5.62 -10.55 9.66
N ASP A 29 6.68 -11.21 10.08
CA ASP A 29 6.61 -12.52 10.72
C ASP A 29 6.33 -12.37 12.22
N TYR A 30 5.10 -11.99 12.54
CA TYR A 30 4.63 -11.82 13.91
C TYR A 30 4.63 -13.13 14.72
N GLN A 31 4.62 -14.29 14.04
CA GLN A 31 4.61 -15.60 14.70
C GLN A 31 5.95 -15.94 15.34
N SER A 32 7.05 -15.34 14.87
CA SER A 32 8.38 -15.49 15.47
C SER A 32 8.73 -14.35 16.45
N ASP A 33 7.90 -13.31 16.58
CA ASP A 33 8.14 -12.17 17.47
C ASP A 33 7.68 -12.45 18.90
N ASN A 34 8.65 -12.63 19.79
CA ASN A 34 8.39 -12.96 21.19
C ASN A 34 7.66 -11.84 21.95
N ASP A 35 7.92 -10.57 21.63
CA ASP A 35 7.27 -9.43 22.28
C ASP A 35 5.82 -9.34 21.85
N TYR A 36 5.55 -9.55 20.55
CA TYR A 36 4.19 -9.65 20.03
C TYR A 36 3.40 -10.76 20.73
N ILE A 37 3.95 -11.99 20.76
CA ILE A 37 3.28 -13.17 21.33
C ILE A 37 3.01 -12.96 22.83
N LYS A 38 3.98 -12.46 23.57
CA LYS A 38 3.89 -12.21 25.01
C LYS A 38 2.79 -11.19 25.32
N GLU A 39 2.80 -10.04 24.65
CA GLU A 39 1.80 -8.98 24.89
C GLU A 39 0.40 -9.46 24.48
N LEU A 40 0.27 -10.10 23.32
CA LEU A 40 -1.02 -10.66 22.89
C LEU A 40 -1.58 -11.66 23.90
N LYS A 41 -0.73 -12.51 24.48
CA LYS A 41 -1.12 -13.47 25.53
C LYS A 41 -1.58 -12.77 26.81
N LEU A 42 -0.89 -11.70 27.22
CA LEU A 42 -1.29 -10.89 28.38
C LEU A 42 -2.67 -10.26 28.17
N LEU A 43 -2.88 -9.64 27.02
CA LEU A 43 -4.15 -9.02 26.67
C LEU A 43 -5.31 -10.04 26.60
N LYS A 44 -5.09 -11.20 25.96
CA LYS A 44 -6.10 -12.27 25.83
C LYS A 44 -6.46 -12.92 27.18
N ASN A 45 -5.54 -12.92 28.16
CA ASN A 45 -5.78 -13.46 29.51
C ASN A 45 -6.14 -12.38 30.52
N HIS A 46 -6.33 -11.12 30.11
CA HIS A 46 -6.70 -10.04 31.02
C HIS A 46 -8.08 -10.31 31.66
N PRO A 47 -8.29 -10.02 32.96
CA PRO A 47 -9.62 -10.22 33.62
C PRO A 47 -10.75 -9.53 32.84
N ASP A 48 -10.51 -8.32 32.33
CA ASP A 48 -11.48 -7.52 31.57
C ASP A 48 -11.37 -7.73 30.04
N ARG A 49 -10.95 -8.91 29.58
CA ARG A 49 -10.68 -9.21 28.16
C ARG A 49 -11.87 -8.94 27.22
N GLU A 50 -13.08 -8.93 27.75
CA GLU A 50 -14.31 -8.62 26.99
C GLU A 50 -14.63 -7.11 26.98
N SER A 51 -13.87 -6.27 27.68
CA SER A 51 -14.07 -4.83 27.67
C SER A 51 -13.62 -4.22 26.34
N GLU A 52 -14.32 -3.16 25.89
CA GLU A 52 -13.96 -2.40 24.68
C GLU A 52 -12.47 -2.00 24.67
N ARG A 53 -11.95 -1.55 25.82
CA ARG A 53 -10.56 -1.14 25.98
C ARG A 53 -9.58 -2.26 25.63
N ILE A 54 -9.79 -3.47 26.15
CA ILE A 54 -8.87 -4.59 25.90
C ILE A 54 -9.03 -5.13 24.48
N ILE A 55 -10.27 -5.26 23.98
CA ILE A 55 -10.54 -5.66 22.59
C ILE A 55 -9.83 -4.68 21.63
N LYS A 56 -9.93 -3.37 21.86
CA LYS A 56 -9.25 -2.34 21.06
C LYS A 56 -7.73 -2.45 21.14
N SER A 57 -7.18 -2.76 22.32
CA SER A 57 -5.75 -3.00 22.48
C SER A 57 -5.28 -4.20 21.68
N ILE A 58 -6.01 -5.32 21.71
CA ILE A 58 -5.71 -6.53 20.91
C ILE A 58 -5.78 -6.20 19.42
N ALA A 59 -6.85 -5.53 18.97
CA ALA A 59 -7.05 -5.16 17.58
C ALA A 59 -5.92 -4.27 17.04
N ASN A 60 -5.54 -3.23 17.81
CA ASN A 60 -4.46 -2.32 17.43
C ASN A 60 -3.10 -3.02 17.43
N TRP A 61 -2.82 -3.84 18.45
CA TRP A 61 -1.56 -4.59 18.53
C TRP A 61 -1.40 -5.53 17.35
N ALA A 62 -2.43 -6.33 17.06
CA ALA A 62 -2.45 -7.22 15.90
C ALA A 62 -2.31 -6.46 14.58
N TYR A 63 -2.99 -5.32 14.43
CA TYR A 63 -2.89 -4.47 13.25
C TYR A 63 -1.47 -3.93 13.02
N ASP A 64 -0.82 -3.43 14.07
CA ASP A 64 0.53 -2.88 13.99
C ASP A 64 1.54 -3.98 13.59
N TYR A 65 1.36 -5.21 14.08
CA TYR A 65 2.22 -6.37 13.78
C TYR A 65 1.77 -7.18 12.55
N LYS A 66 0.79 -6.69 11.78
CA LYS A 66 0.32 -7.32 10.54
C LYS A 66 -0.35 -8.71 10.75
N ASP A 67 -0.77 -9.04 11.98
CA ASP A 67 -1.64 -10.19 12.26
C ASP A 67 -3.07 -9.84 11.88
N TRP A 68 -3.34 -9.96 10.57
CA TRP A 68 -4.62 -9.50 10.00
C TRP A 68 -5.81 -10.31 10.48
N ASP A 69 -5.65 -11.60 10.78
CA ASP A 69 -6.74 -12.43 11.27
C ASP A 69 -7.18 -11.96 12.66
N THR A 70 -6.24 -11.83 13.60
CA THR A 70 -6.54 -11.31 14.95
C THR A 70 -7.07 -9.87 14.89
N ALA A 71 -6.54 -9.03 14.00
CA ALA A 71 -7.02 -7.64 13.81
C ALA A 71 -8.47 -7.62 13.32
N ILE A 72 -8.80 -8.38 12.26
CA ILE A 72 -10.16 -8.47 11.70
C ILE A 72 -11.16 -8.90 12.77
N ASP A 73 -10.89 -10.02 13.45
CA ASP A 73 -11.79 -10.58 14.46
C ASP A 73 -12.09 -9.57 15.57
N ASN A 74 -11.09 -8.84 16.05
CA ASN A 74 -11.28 -7.90 17.14
C ASN A 74 -11.86 -6.55 16.69
N TYR A 75 -11.58 -6.06 15.46
CA TYR A 75 -12.30 -4.90 14.94
C TYR A 75 -13.77 -5.22 14.68
N GLU A 76 -14.12 -6.42 14.21
CA GLU A 76 -15.53 -6.81 14.06
C GLU A 76 -16.26 -6.83 15.41
N ARG A 77 -15.61 -7.32 16.47
CA ARG A 77 -16.16 -7.25 17.83
C ARG A 77 -16.34 -5.82 18.31
N LEU A 78 -15.35 -4.94 18.08
CA LEU A 78 -15.43 -3.53 18.45
C LEU A 78 -16.60 -2.80 17.78
N LEU A 79 -16.90 -3.14 16.53
CA LEU A 79 -17.95 -2.46 15.76
C LEU A 79 -19.36 -2.76 16.28
N VAL A 80 -19.55 -3.73 17.15
CA VAL A 80 -20.85 -4.00 17.81
C VAL A 80 -21.21 -2.85 18.75
N ASP A 81 -20.25 -2.38 19.56
CA ASP A 81 -20.49 -1.38 20.61
C ASP A 81 -19.87 -0.01 20.24
N SER A 82 -18.88 0.02 19.35
CA SER A 82 -18.12 1.23 18.99
C SER A 82 -17.96 1.36 17.46
N PRO A 83 -19.04 1.63 16.70
CA PRO A 83 -19.05 1.72 15.24
C PRO A 83 -18.49 3.06 14.74
N THR A 84 -17.20 3.33 15.01
CA THR A 84 -16.51 4.56 14.59
C THR A 84 -15.91 4.44 13.19
N ALA A 85 -15.76 5.57 12.49
CA ALA A 85 -15.12 5.62 11.16
C ALA A 85 -13.73 4.97 11.19
N ASN A 86 -12.93 5.27 12.21
CA ASN A 86 -11.58 4.71 12.36
C ASN A 86 -11.58 3.18 12.55
N ASN A 87 -12.53 2.62 13.34
CA ASN A 87 -12.62 1.16 13.52
C ASN A 87 -13.04 0.48 12.20
N TYR A 88 -14.00 1.05 11.47
CA TYR A 88 -14.35 0.58 10.12
C TYR A 88 -13.18 0.66 9.15
N PHE A 89 -12.42 1.75 9.16
CA PHE A 89 -11.26 1.91 8.30
C PHE A 89 -10.16 0.89 8.60
N LYS A 90 -9.84 0.69 9.87
CA LYS A 90 -8.82 -0.31 10.26
C LYS A 90 -9.26 -1.74 9.92
N LEU A 91 -10.55 -2.07 10.10
CA LEU A 91 -11.10 -3.33 9.58
C LEU A 91 -10.95 -3.43 8.07
N ALA A 92 -11.23 -2.35 7.34
CA ALA A 92 -11.11 -2.34 5.88
C ALA A 92 -9.68 -2.58 5.42
N VAL A 93 -8.70 -1.90 6.04
CA VAL A 93 -7.28 -2.10 5.74
C VAL A 93 -6.85 -3.54 6.06
N ALA A 94 -7.17 -4.05 7.26
CA ALA A 94 -6.82 -5.42 7.66
C ALA A 94 -7.39 -6.45 6.69
N ALA A 95 -8.65 -6.32 6.30
CA ALA A 95 -9.29 -7.20 5.32
C ALA A 95 -8.67 -7.07 3.92
N ALA A 96 -8.36 -5.85 3.47
CA ALA A 96 -7.66 -5.62 2.20
C ALA A 96 -6.28 -6.30 2.19
N ARG A 97 -5.50 -6.17 3.26
CA ARG A 97 -4.19 -6.82 3.42
C ARG A 97 -4.31 -8.34 3.44
N LYS A 98 -5.23 -8.87 4.24
CA LYS A 98 -5.50 -10.32 4.29
C LYS A 98 -5.87 -10.89 2.92
N SER A 99 -6.62 -10.15 2.12
CA SER A 99 -7.00 -10.59 0.76
C SER A 99 -5.80 -10.81 -0.18
N LEU A 100 -4.66 -10.16 0.10
CA LEU A 100 -3.42 -10.32 -0.66
C LEU A 100 -2.55 -11.49 -0.19
N GLU A 101 -2.74 -11.95 1.05
CA GLU A 101 -1.98 -13.07 1.64
C GLU A 101 -2.59 -14.43 1.35
N VAL A 102 -3.90 -14.48 1.13
CA VAL A 102 -4.60 -15.74 0.86
C VAL A 102 -4.67 -16.07 -0.64
N PRO A 103 -4.82 -17.36 -1.00
CA PRO A 103 -5.11 -17.74 -2.39
C PRO A 103 -6.32 -17.00 -2.96
N ARG A 104 -6.29 -16.65 -4.25
CA ARG A 104 -7.30 -15.81 -4.91
C ARG A 104 -8.76 -16.26 -4.68
N PHE A 105 -9.01 -17.55 -4.68
CA PHE A 105 -10.36 -18.09 -4.47
C PHE A 105 -10.87 -17.88 -3.03
N LEU A 106 -9.96 -17.67 -2.06
CA LEU A 106 -10.27 -17.33 -0.68
C LEU A 106 -10.27 -15.82 -0.41
N SER A 107 -9.81 -14.99 -1.35
CA SER A 107 -9.68 -13.56 -1.15
C SER A 107 -11.02 -12.79 -1.22
N VAL A 108 -12.01 -13.33 -1.95
CA VAL A 108 -13.28 -12.63 -2.24
C VAL A 108 -14.02 -12.14 -0.99
N PRO A 109 -14.21 -12.94 0.07
CA PRO A 109 -14.88 -12.47 1.29
C PRO A 109 -14.16 -11.28 1.93
N PHE A 110 -12.82 -11.29 1.95
CA PHE A 110 -12.00 -10.21 2.50
C PHE A 110 -12.11 -8.94 1.66
N VAL A 111 -12.08 -9.05 0.33
CA VAL A 111 -12.27 -7.93 -0.60
C VAL A 111 -13.64 -7.27 -0.40
N ILE A 112 -14.70 -8.06 -0.27
CA ILE A 112 -16.06 -7.54 -0.01
C ILE A 112 -16.11 -6.85 1.36
N LYS A 113 -15.52 -7.45 2.40
CA LYS A 113 -15.43 -6.88 3.75
C LYS A 113 -14.69 -5.54 3.71
N ALA A 114 -13.51 -5.47 3.09
CA ALA A 114 -12.72 -4.27 2.95
C ALA A 114 -13.52 -3.14 2.29
N ARG A 115 -14.15 -3.43 1.14
CA ARG A 115 -14.93 -2.46 0.39
C ARG A 115 -16.14 -1.93 1.19
N LYS A 116 -16.90 -2.81 1.84
CA LYS A 116 -18.05 -2.41 2.67
C LYS A 116 -17.61 -1.54 3.83
N SER A 117 -16.57 -1.95 4.54
CA SER A 117 -16.08 -1.24 5.73
C SER A 117 -15.53 0.15 5.39
N VAL A 118 -14.74 0.29 4.32
CA VAL A 118 -14.23 1.62 3.95
C VAL A 118 -15.32 2.54 3.41
N LEU A 119 -16.37 2.01 2.79
CA LEU A 119 -17.53 2.83 2.39
C LEU A 119 -18.21 3.43 3.61
N ILE A 120 -18.47 2.63 4.65
CA ILE A 120 -19.08 3.11 5.90
C ILE A 120 -18.15 4.14 6.56
N ALA A 121 -16.84 3.88 6.63
CA ALA A 121 -15.87 4.83 7.17
C ALA A 121 -15.94 6.18 6.44
N HIS A 122 -15.98 6.16 5.10
CA HIS A 122 -16.08 7.34 4.27
C HIS A 122 -17.45 8.06 4.40
N GLU A 123 -18.56 7.34 4.59
CA GLU A 123 -19.87 7.93 4.85
C GLU A 123 -19.90 8.68 6.19
N LEU A 124 -19.19 8.14 7.21
CA LEU A 124 -19.08 8.78 8.52
C LEU A 124 -18.16 10.01 8.50
N GLU A 125 -17.04 9.94 7.79
CA GLU A 125 -16.04 11.01 7.69
C GLU A 125 -15.60 11.21 6.22
N PRO A 126 -16.38 11.95 5.39
CA PRO A 126 -16.18 11.99 3.94
C PRO A 126 -14.89 12.68 3.46
N LYS A 127 -14.25 13.47 4.31
CA LYS A 127 -13.04 14.24 3.96
C LYS A 127 -11.75 13.60 4.44
N GLU A 128 -11.83 12.42 5.06
CA GLU A 128 -10.64 11.73 5.55
C GLU A 128 -9.86 11.12 4.37
N GLU A 129 -8.65 11.61 4.16
CA GLU A 129 -7.80 11.26 3.01
C GLU A 129 -7.49 9.76 2.93
N GLY A 130 -7.21 9.14 4.08
CA GLY A 130 -6.92 7.71 4.16
C GLY A 130 -8.07 6.84 3.66
N PHE A 131 -9.31 7.26 3.93
CA PHE A 131 -10.51 6.52 3.49
C PHE A 131 -10.71 6.65 1.98
N LEU A 132 -10.56 7.87 1.44
CA LEU A 132 -10.60 8.11 0.00
C LEU A 132 -9.51 7.34 -0.73
N ASN A 133 -8.30 7.34 -0.19
CA ASN A 133 -7.16 6.62 -0.76
C ASN A 133 -7.45 5.12 -0.90
N LEU A 134 -7.92 4.48 0.18
CA LEU A 134 -8.28 3.06 0.16
C LEU A 134 -9.48 2.77 -0.78
N LEU A 135 -10.49 3.64 -0.80
CA LEU A 135 -11.62 3.53 -1.74
C LEU A 135 -11.15 3.54 -3.19
N ILE A 136 -10.28 4.50 -3.55
CA ILE A 136 -9.75 4.60 -4.92
C ILE A 136 -9.05 3.31 -5.30
N GLN A 137 -8.14 2.80 -4.44
CA GLN A 137 -7.41 1.56 -4.70
C GLN A 137 -8.36 0.38 -4.89
N LEU A 138 -9.28 0.15 -3.95
CA LEU A 138 -10.19 -0.98 -4.00
C LEU A 138 -11.10 -0.93 -5.24
N TYR A 139 -11.71 0.23 -5.52
CA TYR A 139 -12.60 0.34 -6.68
C TYR A 139 -11.87 0.28 -8.03
N ALA A 140 -10.63 0.72 -8.10
CA ALA A 140 -9.82 0.64 -9.30
C ALA A 140 -9.32 -0.78 -9.60
N GLU A 141 -9.01 -1.57 -8.55
CA GLU A 141 -8.39 -2.89 -8.68
C GLU A 141 -9.39 -4.05 -8.70
N ILE A 142 -10.50 -3.93 -7.98
CA ILE A 142 -11.51 -4.99 -7.89
C ILE A 142 -12.22 -5.14 -9.24
N PRO A 143 -12.38 -6.37 -9.74
CA PRO A 143 -13.19 -6.61 -10.95
C PRO A 143 -14.63 -6.11 -10.77
N PRO A 144 -15.30 -5.61 -11.83
CA PRO A 144 -16.69 -5.12 -11.78
C PRO A 144 -17.67 -6.14 -11.19
N LEU A 145 -17.46 -7.43 -11.47
CA LEU A 145 -18.28 -8.54 -10.93
C LEU A 145 -18.31 -8.53 -9.38
N PHE A 146 -17.23 -8.08 -8.73
CA PHE A 146 -17.14 -7.98 -7.27
C PHE A 146 -17.35 -6.55 -6.76
N GLY A 147 -17.86 -5.66 -7.62
CA GLY A 147 -18.23 -4.29 -7.29
C GLY A 147 -17.15 -3.25 -7.47
N GLY A 148 -16.09 -3.54 -8.23
CA GLY A 148 -15.12 -2.56 -8.66
C GLY A 148 -15.68 -1.61 -9.71
N SER A 149 -15.12 -0.39 -9.78
CA SER A 149 -15.51 0.63 -10.75
C SER A 149 -14.39 1.66 -10.93
N VAL A 150 -13.70 1.59 -12.04
CA VAL A 150 -12.65 2.58 -12.36
C VAL A 150 -13.22 3.99 -12.51
N ALA A 151 -14.46 4.12 -12.98
CA ALA A 151 -15.13 5.42 -13.08
C ALA A 151 -15.37 6.03 -11.68
N PHE A 152 -15.81 5.20 -10.71
CA PHE A 152 -15.96 5.63 -9.33
C PHE A 152 -14.60 5.97 -8.70
N ALA A 153 -13.57 5.14 -8.91
CA ALA A 153 -12.22 5.41 -8.42
C ALA A 153 -11.69 6.74 -8.95
N LYS A 154 -11.87 7.03 -10.25
CA LYS A 154 -11.48 8.32 -10.84
C LYS A 154 -12.20 9.49 -10.17
N LYS A 155 -13.52 9.40 -10.00
CA LYS A 155 -14.31 10.44 -9.30
C LYS A 155 -13.77 10.69 -7.89
N LYS A 156 -13.46 9.62 -7.13
CA LYS A 156 -12.91 9.74 -5.78
C LYS A 156 -11.47 10.30 -5.77
N ALA A 157 -10.67 10.03 -6.79
CA ALA A 157 -9.35 10.65 -6.94
C ALA A 157 -9.46 12.17 -7.24
N ASP A 158 -10.48 12.60 -7.98
CA ASP A 158 -10.77 14.01 -8.19
C ASP A 158 -11.22 14.68 -6.87
N GLU A 159 -12.10 14.04 -6.09
CA GLU A 159 -12.52 14.50 -4.75
C GLU A 159 -11.32 14.59 -3.78
N LEU A 160 -10.43 13.59 -3.78
CA LEU A 160 -9.22 13.62 -2.96
C LEU A 160 -8.30 14.77 -3.36
N ARG A 161 -8.19 15.09 -4.65
CA ARG A 161 -7.36 16.20 -5.13
C ARG A 161 -7.85 17.56 -4.62
N ASP A 162 -9.14 17.73 -4.41
CA ASP A 162 -9.71 18.95 -3.84
C ASP A 162 -9.37 19.09 -2.34
N ILE A 163 -9.07 17.99 -1.65
CA ILE A 163 -8.67 17.96 -0.24
C ILE A 163 -7.13 18.05 -0.11
N ASP A 164 -6.42 17.15 -0.79
CA ASP A 164 -4.97 17.10 -0.87
C ASP A 164 -4.52 16.97 -2.33
N THR A 165 -3.90 18.04 -2.84
CA THR A 165 -3.45 18.12 -4.24
C THR A 165 -2.39 17.06 -4.58
N LEU A 166 -1.48 16.75 -3.63
CA LEU A 166 -0.42 15.76 -3.86
C LEU A 166 -1.00 14.34 -3.85
N ALA A 167 -1.71 13.97 -2.79
CA ALA A 167 -2.29 12.64 -2.64
C ALA A 167 -3.30 12.35 -3.76
N GLY A 168 -4.20 13.29 -4.06
CA GLY A 168 -5.18 13.13 -5.14
C GLY A 168 -4.54 13.08 -6.52
N GLY A 169 -3.52 13.89 -6.77
CA GLY A 169 -2.75 13.84 -8.02
C GLY A 169 -2.03 12.50 -8.21
N MET A 170 -1.44 11.94 -7.16
CA MET A 170 -0.84 10.60 -7.18
C MET A 170 -1.89 9.51 -7.42
N MET A 171 -3.07 9.61 -6.82
CA MET A 171 -4.15 8.65 -7.06
C MET A 171 -4.74 8.77 -8.47
N GLN A 172 -4.79 9.95 -9.07
CA GLN A 172 -5.14 10.11 -10.49
C GLN A 172 -4.10 9.42 -11.39
N ALA A 173 -2.81 9.61 -11.11
CA ALA A 173 -1.72 8.93 -11.82
C ALA A 173 -1.84 7.41 -11.70
N TYR A 174 -2.09 6.89 -10.50
CA TYR A 174 -2.31 5.47 -10.23
C TYR A 174 -3.48 4.88 -11.04
N VAL A 175 -4.61 5.59 -11.14
CA VAL A 175 -5.75 5.14 -11.96
C VAL A 175 -5.37 5.08 -13.45
N PHE A 176 -4.51 5.98 -13.94
CA PHE A 176 -3.98 5.91 -15.30
C PHE A 176 -3.02 4.73 -15.48
N GLU A 177 -2.14 4.44 -14.52
CA GLU A 177 -1.24 3.27 -14.54
C GLU A 177 -2.03 1.96 -14.68
N LEU A 178 -3.10 1.77 -13.90
CA LEU A 178 -3.95 0.59 -13.97
C LEU A 178 -4.63 0.41 -15.34
N LYS A 179 -4.78 1.47 -16.11
CA LYS A 179 -5.29 1.45 -17.48
C LYS A 179 -4.19 1.33 -18.54
N ASN A 180 -2.94 1.13 -18.14
CA ASN A 180 -1.75 1.16 -19.00
C ASN A 180 -1.59 2.48 -19.77
N ASN A 181 -2.18 3.58 -19.28
CA ASN A 181 -2.00 4.92 -19.84
C ASN A 181 -0.83 5.63 -19.14
N PHE A 182 0.38 5.14 -19.38
CA PHE A 182 1.60 5.63 -18.75
C PHE A 182 1.94 7.06 -19.13
N GLN A 183 1.53 7.52 -20.31
CA GLN A 183 1.74 8.90 -20.73
C GLN A 183 0.89 9.86 -19.88
N ALA A 184 -0.38 9.57 -19.68
CA ALA A 184 -1.25 10.39 -18.82
C ALA A 184 -0.80 10.32 -17.35
N SER A 185 -0.38 9.15 -16.85
CA SER A 185 0.20 9.01 -15.53
C SER A 185 1.45 9.88 -15.37
N ARG A 186 2.40 9.80 -16.32
CA ARG A 186 3.61 10.64 -16.33
C ARG A 186 3.29 12.14 -16.28
N SER A 187 2.33 12.59 -17.10
CA SER A 187 1.91 13.99 -17.11
C SER A 187 1.37 14.43 -15.75
N LYS A 188 0.55 13.57 -15.13
CA LYS A 188 -0.01 13.86 -13.81
C LYS A 188 1.06 13.88 -12.71
N ILE A 189 2.01 12.96 -12.75
CA ILE A 189 3.15 12.94 -11.83
C ILE A 189 3.99 14.21 -11.98
N ALA A 190 4.21 14.70 -13.21
CA ALA A 190 4.94 15.96 -13.43
C ALA A 190 4.20 17.17 -12.80
N GLU A 191 2.86 17.22 -12.88
CA GLU A 191 2.05 18.23 -12.19
C GLU A 191 2.20 18.14 -10.66
N VAL A 192 2.20 16.92 -10.10
CA VAL A 192 2.40 16.68 -8.67
C VAL A 192 3.77 17.18 -8.21
N PHE A 193 4.84 16.85 -8.94
CA PHE A 193 6.19 17.33 -8.58
C PHE A 193 6.32 18.85 -8.72
N TYR A 194 5.69 19.45 -9.72
CA TYR A 194 5.66 20.91 -9.83
C TYR A 194 4.99 21.55 -8.60
N TYR A 195 3.87 20.99 -8.14
CA TYR A 195 3.16 21.46 -6.95
C TYR A 195 3.99 21.23 -5.68
N LEU A 196 4.63 20.06 -5.54
CA LEU A 196 5.53 19.73 -4.42
C LEU A 196 6.65 20.77 -4.28
N LYS A 197 7.37 21.06 -5.38
CA LYS A 197 8.47 22.03 -5.39
C LYS A 197 8.03 23.43 -5.01
N LYS A 198 6.81 23.81 -5.41
CA LYS A 198 6.29 25.16 -5.16
C LYS A 198 5.83 25.35 -3.72
N ASN A 199 5.25 24.32 -3.09
CA ASN A 199 4.54 24.46 -1.82
C ASN A 199 5.24 23.76 -0.65
N TYR A 200 6.15 22.80 -0.93
CA TYR A 200 6.86 21.99 0.07
C TYR A 200 8.37 22.06 -0.21
N ASN A 201 8.92 23.24 -0.20
CA ASN A 201 10.29 23.52 -0.62
C ASN A 201 11.37 23.25 0.46
N ASP A 202 10.97 22.87 1.66
CA ASP A 202 11.86 22.49 2.76
C ASP A 202 11.81 20.97 3.01
N PRO A 203 12.81 20.20 2.51
CA PRO A 203 12.86 18.76 2.73
C PRO A 203 12.89 18.35 4.20
N GLY A 204 13.44 19.20 5.09
CA GLY A 204 13.48 18.94 6.53
C GLY A 204 12.11 18.86 7.20
N ARG A 205 11.07 19.38 6.55
CA ARG A 205 9.69 19.39 7.05
C ARG A 205 8.81 18.30 6.46
N TRP A 206 9.27 17.58 5.44
CA TRP A 206 8.44 16.58 4.75
C TRP A 206 7.89 15.48 5.68
N GLY A 207 8.68 15.05 6.69
CA GLY A 207 8.22 14.04 7.65
C GLY A 207 7.01 14.47 8.48
N SER A 208 6.84 15.77 8.72
CA SER A 208 5.70 16.33 9.45
C SER A 208 4.57 16.83 8.53
N GLU A 209 4.87 17.17 7.28
CA GLU A 209 3.93 17.76 6.32
C GLU A 209 3.36 16.74 5.33
N LEU A 210 4.15 15.72 4.99
CA LEU A 210 3.77 14.67 4.05
C LEU A 210 3.68 13.33 4.79
N GLY A 211 2.64 12.56 4.56
CA GLY A 211 2.54 11.21 5.11
C GLY A 211 3.61 10.28 4.51
N LYS A 212 4.14 9.33 5.31
CA LYS A 212 5.20 8.39 4.87
C LYS A 212 4.87 7.61 3.59
N ASN A 213 3.61 7.22 3.43
CA ASN A 213 3.17 6.54 2.20
C ASN A 213 3.32 7.44 0.98
N LEU A 214 2.95 8.72 1.09
CA LEU A 214 3.08 9.68 0.00
C LEU A 214 4.56 9.95 -0.34
N ILE A 215 5.42 10.08 0.67
CA ILE A 215 6.87 10.23 0.51
C ILE A 215 7.45 9.04 -0.29
N PHE A 216 7.09 7.81 0.09
CA PHE A 216 7.53 6.62 -0.63
C PHE A 216 7.02 6.59 -2.08
N GLU A 217 5.72 6.85 -2.29
CA GLU A 217 5.11 6.82 -3.63
C GLU A 217 5.66 7.91 -4.56
N LEU A 218 5.95 9.10 -4.04
CA LEU A 218 6.64 10.14 -4.80
C LEU A 218 8.06 9.70 -5.19
N GLY A 219 8.81 9.10 -4.26
CA GLY A 219 10.13 8.55 -4.53
C GLY A 219 10.10 7.43 -5.57
N ARG A 220 9.14 6.50 -5.47
CA ARG A 220 8.87 5.46 -6.47
C ARG A 220 8.58 6.07 -7.84
N ALA A 221 7.68 7.05 -7.89
CA ALA A 221 7.28 7.70 -9.13
C ALA A 221 8.47 8.42 -9.80
N ALA A 222 9.33 9.08 -9.01
CA ALA A 222 10.56 9.69 -9.52
C ALA A 222 11.47 8.65 -10.19
N ALA A 223 11.62 7.46 -9.59
CA ALA A 223 12.43 6.37 -10.11
C ALA A 223 11.83 5.74 -11.38
N GLU A 224 10.53 5.42 -11.35
CA GLU A 224 9.86 4.72 -12.46
C GLU A 224 9.67 5.61 -13.69
N TYR A 225 9.35 6.87 -13.48
CA TYR A 225 9.09 7.82 -14.58
C TYR A 225 10.30 8.68 -14.94
N GLN A 226 11.40 8.58 -14.19
CA GLN A 226 12.62 9.39 -14.39
C GLN A 226 12.30 10.90 -14.39
N ILE A 227 11.49 11.32 -13.42
CA ILE A 227 11.06 12.71 -13.21
C ILE A 227 11.59 13.19 -11.87
N GLU A 228 12.18 14.41 -11.83
CA GLU A 228 12.65 15.05 -10.59
C GLU A 228 13.47 14.10 -9.70
N THR A 229 14.42 13.41 -10.34
CA THR A 229 15.18 12.32 -9.72
C THR A 229 15.98 12.75 -8.49
N ASP A 230 16.44 14.01 -8.43
CA ASP A 230 17.11 14.53 -7.23
C ASP A 230 16.16 14.62 -6.03
N LEU A 231 14.91 15.07 -6.27
CA LEU A 231 13.87 15.03 -5.24
C LEU A 231 13.51 13.59 -4.86
N GLY A 232 13.46 12.69 -5.85
CA GLY A 232 13.23 11.26 -5.62
C GLY A 232 14.25 10.64 -4.66
N ILE A 233 15.54 10.98 -4.81
CA ILE A 233 16.60 10.56 -3.89
C ILE A 233 16.33 11.07 -2.48
N LEU A 234 16.00 12.35 -2.32
CA LEU A 234 15.73 12.94 -0.99
C LEU A 234 14.50 12.31 -0.32
N LEU A 235 13.42 12.10 -1.08
CA LEU A 235 12.19 11.48 -0.59
C LEU A 235 12.44 10.04 -0.10
N LEU A 236 13.10 9.22 -0.92
CA LEU A 236 13.42 7.84 -0.55
C LEU A 236 14.39 7.78 0.64
N LYS A 237 15.36 8.69 0.72
CA LYS A 237 16.26 8.78 1.87
C LYS A 237 15.48 9.12 3.13
N HIS A 238 14.58 10.09 3.08
CA HIS A 238 13.73 10.45 4.20
C HIS A 238 12.86 9.27 4.68
N TYR A 239 12.28 8.51 3.75
CA TYR A 239 11.57 7.27 4.08
C TYR A 239 12.45 6.24 4.79
N GLN A 240 13.70 6.06 4.33
CA GLN A 240 14.65 5.09 4.88
C GLN A 240 15.11 5.45 6.30
N GLU A 241 15.32 6.74 6.59
CA GLU A 241 15.83 7.20 7.88
C GLU A 241 14.86 6.99 9.05
N ASP A 242 13.56 7.00 8.77
CA ASP A 242 12.52 6.87 9.80
C ASP A 242 11.67 5.60 9.61
N PHE A 243 12.21 4.58 8.91
CA PHE A 243 11.50 3.34 8.64
C PHE A 243 11.18 2.54 9.91
N GLY A 244 9.96 2.01 10.00
CA GLY A 244 9.52 1.17 11.11
C GLY A 244 8.39 0.20 10.77
N LEU A 245 8.01 -0.62 11.74
CA LEU A 245 6.99 -1.68 11.59
C LEU A 245 5.62 -1.17 11.11
N LYS A 246 5.28 0.08 11.44
CA LYS A 246 4.00 0.69 11.06
C LYS A 246 3.93 1.14 9.61
N ASP A 247 5.06 1.17 8.91
CA ASP A 247 5.11 1.57 7.52
C ASP A 247 4.42 0.54 6.60
N ASN A 248 3.98 1.01 5.43
CA ASN A 248 3.23 0.17 4.51
C ASN A 248 4.09 -0.48 3.42
N TYR A 249 5.27 0.07 3.13
CA TYR A 249 6.14 -0.42 2.07
C TYR A 249 7.45 -0.98 2.62
N PRO A 250 7.98 -2.09 2.07
CA PRO A 250 9.21 -2.70 2.55
C PRO A 250 10.44 -1.81 2.27
N LEU A 251 11.38 -1.79 3.21
CA LEU A 251 12.57 -0.94 3.14
C LEU A 251 13.49 -1.29 1.95
N GLU A 252 13.58 -2.58 1.57
CA GLU A 252 14.37 -3.03 0.43
C GLU A 252 13.91 -2.39 -0.88
N TRP A 253 12.61 -2.08 -1.02
CA TRP A 253 12.09 -1.38 -2.19
C TRP A 253 12.50 0.09 -2.25
N ALA A 254 12.63 0.76 -1.12
CA ALA A 254 13.14 2.12 -1.10
C ALA A 254 14.60 2.19 -1.58
N TYR A 255 15.43 1.22 -1.17
CA TYR A 255 16.81 1.09 -1.69
C TYR A 255 16.85 0.67 -3.16
N TYR A 256 15.95 -0.19 -3.60
CA TYR A 256 15.83 -0.58 -5.00
C TYR A 256 15.50 0.61 -5.91
N TYR A 257 14.54 1.46 -5.51
CA TYR A 257 14.21 2.67 -6.27
C TYR A 257 15.34 3.70 -6.24
N HIS A 258 16.08 3.83 -5.15
CA HIS A 258 17.33 4.60 -5.11
C HIS A 258 18.32 4.11 -6.16
N SER A 259 18.55 2.79 -6.21
CA SER A 259 19.45 2.18 -7.19
C SER A 259 19.03 2.50 -8.63
N LYS A 260 17.74 2.43 -8.95
CA LYS A 260 17.21 2.80 -10.27
C LYS A 260 17.49 4.27 -10.62
N ILE A 261 17.30 5.18 -9.67
CA ILE A 261 17.58 6.60 -9.90
C ILE A 261 19.08 6.82 -10.15
N TYR A 262 19.95 6.24 -9.32
CA TYR A 262 21.40 6.39 -9.48
C TYR A 262 21.89 5.84 -10.81
N LEU A 263 21.40 4.68 -11.25
CA LEU A 263 21.74 4.13 -12.57
C LEU A 263 21.30 5.08 -13.70
N TYR A 264 20.07 5.59 -13.65
CA TYR A 264 19.57 6.56 -14.62
C TYR A 264 20.45 7.82 -14.71
N LYS A 265 21.04 8.24 -13.56
CA LYS A 265 21.98 9.39 -13.49
C LYS A 265 23.41 9.02 -13.90
N GLY A 266 23.70 7.79 -14.26
CA GLY A 266 25.04 7.30 -14.60
C GLY A 266 25.96 7.05 -13.40
N ASN A 267 25.41 7.02 -12.19
CA ASN A 267 26.16 6.81 -10.95
C ASN A 267 26.12 5.33 -10.54
N ASN A 268 26.88 4.50 -11.28
CA ASN A 268 26.85 3.03 -11.15
C ASN A 268 27.28 2.55 -9.76
N ASN A 269 28.26 3.20 -9.14
CA ASN A 269 28.74 2.82 -7.80
C ASN A 269 27.67 2.99 -6.73
N GLU A 270 26.97 4.13 -6.73
CA GLU A 270 25.87 4.42 -5.81
C GLU A 270 24.65 3.53 -6.08
N ALA A 271 24.40 3.22 -7.36
CA ALA A 271 23.35 2.29 -7.74
C ALA A 271 23.61 0.88 -7.16
N GLU A 272 24.83 0.36 -7.33
CA GLU A 272 25.22 -0.92 -6.77
C GLU A 272 25.19 -0.91 -5.24
N ALA A 273 25.75 0.12 -4.60
CA ALA A 273 25.76 0.24 -3.14
C ALA A 273 24.34 0.26 -2.56
N SER A 274 23.40 0.96 -3.22
CA SER A 274 21.97 0.99 -2.80
C SER A 274 21.34 -0.40 -2.96
N LEU A 275 21.61 -1.09 -4.07
CA LEU A 275 21.08 -2.41 -4.33
C LEU A 275 21.60 -3.46 -3.34
N GLN A 276 22.89 -3.38 -2.97
CA GLN A 276 23.47 -4.24 -1.94
C GLN A 276 22.80 -4.04 -0.57
N LYS A 277 22.42 -2.79 -0.22
CA LYS A 277 21.62 -2.53 1.00
C LYS A 277 20.25 -3.20 0.93
N ALA A 278 19.57 -3.13 -0.21
CA ALA A 278 18.31 -3.84 -0.41
C ALA A 278 18.46 -5.35 -0.21
N LEU A 279 19.48 -5.96 -0.82
CA LEU A 279 19.76 -7.39 -0.72
C LEU A 279 20.26 -7.82 0.67
N LYS A 280 20.88 -6.93 1.42
CA LYS A 280 21.22 -7.20 2.83
C LYS A 280 19.98 -7.30 3.71
N ILE A 281 18.95 -6.51 3.43
CA ILE A 281 17.66 -6.55 4.14
C ILE A 281 16.91 -7.82 3.74
N LYS A 282 16.83 -8.09 2.43
CA LYS A 282 16.09 -9.23 1.87
C LYS A 282 16.96 -9.96 0.84
N PRO A 283 17.70 -11.02 1.26
CA PRO A 283 18.64 -11.73 0.37
C PRO A 283 17.98 -12.42 -0.84
N ASP A 284 16.70 -12.79 -0.73
CA ASP A 284 15.89 -13.41 -1.77
C ASP A 284 15.04 -12.41 -2.58
N PHE A 285 15.36 -11.12 -2.51
CA PHE A 285 14.64 -10.06 -3.23
C PHE A 285 14.85 -10.20 -4.73
N LYS A 286 13.88 -10.79 -5.42
CA LYS A 286 13.97 -11.17 -6.83
C LYS A 286 14.27 -9.98 -7.75
N GLU A 287 13.54 -8.89 -7.61
CA GLU A 287 13.69 -7.68 -8.41
C GLU A 287 15.09 -7.07 -8.21
N GLY A 288 15.59 -7.10 -7.00
CA GLY A 288 16.95 -6.67 -6.67
C GLY A 288 18.01 -7.56 -7.33
N LEU A 289 17.85 -8.88 -7.24
CA LEU A 289 18.77 -9.84 -7.85
C LEU A 289 18.78 -9.75 -9.37
N GLU A 290 17.62 -9.58 -10.00
CA GLU A 290 17.51 -9.39 -11.45
C GLU A 290 18.16 -8.06 -11.89
N PHE A 291 18.01 -7.02 -11.09
CA PHE A 291 18.60 -5.71 -11.39
C PHE A 291 20.13 -5.74 -11.22
N LEU A 292 20.65 -6.43 -10.20
CA LEU A 292 22.09 -6.61 -10.01
C LEU A 292 22.75 -7.32 -11.20
N LYS A 293 22.10 -8.36 -11.75
CA LYS A 293 22.59 -9.03 -12.97
C LYS A 293 22.66 -8.09 -14.17
N LYS A 294 21.73 -7.16 -14.31
CA LYS A 294 21.77 -6.17 -15.40
C LYS A 294 22.93 -5.19 -15.22
N LEU A 295 23.13 -4.68 -13.99
CA LEU A 295 24.23 -3.77 -13.67
C LEU A 295 25.62 -4.40 -13.95
N SER A 296 25.79 -5.71 -13.72
CA SER A 296 27.06 -6.41 -13.94
C SER A 296 27.36 -6.72 -15.42
N LEU A 297 26.43 -6.46 -16.33
CA LEU A 297 26.55 -6.68 -17.77
C LEU A 297 26.83 -5.38 -18.54
N GLU A 298 26.66 -4.22 -17.93
CA GLU A 298 26.95 -2.87 -18.45
C GLU A 298 28.32 -2.38 -17.95
#